data_a75bec79ab892f700aaca7b3bf91bb77
#
_entry.id   a75bec79ab892f700aaca7b3bf91bb77
#
_cell.length_a   1.000
_cell.length_b   1.000
_cell.length_c   1.000
_cell.angle_alpha   90.00
_cell.angle_beta   90.00
_cell.angle_gamma   90.00
#
_symmetry.space_group_name_H-M   'P 1'
#
loop_
_entity.id
_entity.type
_entity.pdbx_description
1 polymer ?
#
loop_
_entity_poly.entity_id
_entity_poly.type
_entity_poly.pdbx_seq_one_letter_code
_entity_poly.pdbx_strand_id
1 'polypeptide(L)'
;GLLLIFTQQVGGVVAVSLVGLVCAVVFIYLIIQFDSNRWIIGIAIMLTIFASFMYTWPIQGLLPTYLRGVGMDQTVVANVVSFAGLGNAAGYIIAGFAGDKFGMRRWYAVSLLLSQAIVFPLFMQDGKYVALVAGLLFFQQMFGQGVSGLLPKWVSSYFPVDKRAAGLGFCYNVGALGGAVGPVLGAAIAAQFSLGFALAILSFGFAAVVMVSIGANVPRLL
;
A
#
# COMPACT_ATOMS: atom_id res chain seq x y z
N GLY A 1 13.72 12.61 -12.85
CA GLY A 1 13.45 13.68 -11.89
C GLY A 1 13.44 13.19 -10.44
N LEU A 2 12.56 12.25 -10.09
CA LEU A 2 12.44 11.71 -8.72
C LEU A 2 13.73 11.04 -8.22
N LEU A 3 14.41 10.26 -9.06
CA LEU A 3 15.69 9.63 -8.71
C LEU A 3 16.77 10.68 -8.31
N LEU A 4 16.82 11.82 -8.96
CA LEU A 4 17.77 12.91 -8.67
C LEU A 4 17.47 13.57 -7.31
N ILE A 5 16.20 13.63 -6.91
CA ILE A 5 15.79 14.16 -5.60
C ILE A 5 16.23 13.18 -4.49
N PHE A 6 16.00 11.87 -4.68
CA PHE A 6 16.35 10.85 -3.70
C PHE A 6 17.87 10.61 -3.55
N THR A 7 18.66 10.83 -4.59
CA THR A 7 20.12 10.63 -4.53
C THR A 7 20.89 11.85 -4.01
N GLN A 8 20.21 12.94 -3.63
CA GLN A 8 20.81 14.21 -3.19
C GLN A 8 21.84 14.81 -4.19
N GLN A 9 21.84 14.37 -5.43
CA GLN A 9 22.78 14.83 -6.46
C GLN A 9 22.39 16.18 -7.09
N VAL A 10 21.17 16.68 -6.77
CA VAL A 10 20.74 18.00 -7.21
C VAL A 10 21.02 19.00 -6.10
N GLY A 11 21.95 19.90 -6.36
CA GLY A 11 22.44 20.88 -5.39
C GLY A 11 21.37 21.85 -4.90
N GLY A 12 21.12 21.85 -3.60
CA GLY A 12 20.35 22.84 -2.88
C GLY A 12 18.81 22.75 -2.96
N VAL A 13 18.16 23.34 -1.96
CA VAL A 13 16.69 23.37 -1.81
C VAL A 13 15.99 23.97 -3.05
N VAL A 14 16.61 24.97 -3.68
CA VAL A 14 16.05 25.66 -4.86
C VAL A 14 15.93 24.70 -6.06
N ALA A 15 16.97 23.90 -6.33
CA ALA A 15 16.96 22.96 -7.45
C ALA A 15 15.94 21.82 -7.24
N VAL A 16 15.82 21.31 -6.00
CA VAL A 16 14.81 20.31 -5.62
C VAL A 16 13.40 20.87 -5.79
N SER A 17 13.18 22.13 -5.36
CA SER A 17 11.88 22.80 -5.51
C SER A 17 11.49 23.03 -6.97
N LEU A 18 12.45 23.43 -7.81
CA LEU A 18 12.21 23.62 -9.26
C LEU A 18 11.88 22.30 -9.95
N VAL A 19 12.62 21.24 -9.67
CA VAL A 19 12.32 19.90 -10.22
C VAL A 19 10.95 19.41 -9.73
N GLY A 20 10.63 19.63 -8.45
CA GLY A 20 9.32 19.31 -7.89
C GLY A 20 8.17 20.08 -8.58
N LEU A 21 8.36 21.37 -8.82
CA LEU A 21 7.39 22.21 -9.52
C LEU A 21 7.18 21.74 -10.96
N VAL A 22 8.24 21.48 -11.71
CA VAL A 22 8.15 20.96 -13.09
C VAL A 22 7.44 19.61 -13.10
N CYS A 23 7.77 18.69 -12.19
CA CYS A 23 7.08 17.41 -12.06
C CYS A 23 5.58 17.61 -11.75
N ALA A 24 5.22 18.54 -10.87
CA ALA A 24 3.83 18.84 -10.54
C ALA A 24 3.06 19.41 -11.74
N VAL A 25 3.65 20.33 -12.48
CA VAL A 25 3.03 20.92 -13.69
C VAL A 25 2.81 19.85 -14.77
N VAL A 26 3.83 19.04 -15.05
CA VAL A 26 3.71 17.93 -16.02
C VAL A 26 2.67 16.93 -15.56
N PHE A 27 2.60 16.64 -14.29
CA PHE A 27 1.62 15.75 -13.69
C PHE A 27 0.18 16.28 -13.86
N ILE A 28 -0.06 17.55 -13.52
CA ILE A 28 -1.36 18.19 -13.71
C ILE A 28 -1.77 18.20 -15.19
N TYR A 29 -0.83 18.53 -16.08
CA TYR A 29 -1.06 18.52 -17.52
C TYR A 29 -1.48 17.15 -18.04
N LEU A 30 -0.78 16.09 -17.60
CA LEU A 30 -1.13 14.71 -17.96
C LEU A 30 -2.51 14.30 -17.44
N ILE A 31 -2.87 14.66 -16.21
CA ILE A 31 -4.20 14.37 -15.65
C ILE A 31 -5.29 15.03 -16.50
N ILE A 32 -5.13 16.31 -16.85
CA ILE A 32 -6.10 17.05 -17.65
C ILE A 32 -6.28 16.43 -19.05
N GLN A 33 -5.20 15.93 -19.65
CA GLN A 33 -5.27 15.23 -20.94
C GLN A 33 -6.04 13.90 -20.87
N PHE A 34 -5.97 13.18 -19.73
CA PHE A 34 -6.67 11.90 -19.59
C PHE A 34 -8.19 12.08 -19.47
N ASP A 35 -8.64 13.10 -18.72
CA ASP A 35 -10.07 13.39 -18.59
C ASP A 35 -10.27 14.84 -18.08
N SER A 36 -10.46 15.76 -19.02
CA SER A 36 -10.64 17.19 -18.71
C SER A 36 -11.83 17.48 -17.82
N ASN A 37 -12.86 16.62 -17.80
CA ASN A 37 -14.07 16.82 -16.99
C ASN A 37 -14.06 16.05 -15.66
N ARG A 38 -13.15 15.07 -15.49
CA ARG A 38 -13.16 14.17 -14.32
C ARG A 38 -11.77 14.01 -13.66
N TRP A 39 -10.91 15.01 -13.82
CA TRP A 39 -9.55 14.98 -13.26
C TRP A 39 -9.53 14.74 -11.72
N ILE A 40 -10.57 15.20 -10.99
CA ILE A 40 -10.72 14.98 -9.55
C ILE A 40 -10.84 13.48 -9.25
N ILE A 41 -11.58 12.74 -10.07
CA ILE A 41 -11.69 11.27 -9.94
C ILE A 41 -10.32 10.60 -10.10
N GLY A 42 -9.55 11.06 -11.08
CA GLY A 42 -8.18 10.57 -11.28
C GLY A 42 -7.29 10.79 -10.05
N ILE A 43 -7.34 11.98 -9.44
CA ILE A 43 -6.62 12.29 -8.20
C ILE A 43 -7.10 11.40 -7.06
N ALA A 44 -8.40 11.23 -6.87
CA ALA A 44 -8.95 10.39 -5.81
C ALA A 44 -8.51 8.92 -5.96
N ILE A 45 -8.45 8.40 -7.19
CA ILE A 45 -7.92 7.07 -7.49
C ILE A 45 -6.44 6.99 -7.12
N MET A 46 -5.62 7.96 -7.54
CA MET A 46 -4.18 7.99 -7.24
C MET A 46 -3.91 8.05 -5.74
N LEU A 47 -4.65 8.88 -5.00
CA LEU A 47 -4.54 8.97 -3.54
C LEU A 47 -4.96 7.66 -2.85
N THR A 48 -5.98 6.97 -3.38
CA THR A 48 -6.38 5.65 -2.87
C THR A 48 -5.30 4.61 -3.10
N ILE A 49 -4.67 4.60 -4.29
CA ILE A 49 -3.56 3.71 -4.60
C ILE A 49 -2.35 4.05 -3.73
N PHE A 50 -2.03 5.34 -3.57
CA PHE A 50 -0.96 5.80 -2.68
C PHE A 50 -1.17 5.30 -1.25
N ALA A 51 -2.37 5.47 -0.70
CA ALA A 51 -2.72 4.95 0.62
C ALA A 51 -2.63 3.41 0.68
N SER A 52 -2.98 2.72 -0.41
CA SER A 52 -2.84 1.26 -0.51
C SER A 52 -1.38 0.82 -0.41
N PHE A 53 -0.47 1.52 -1.05
CA PHE A 53 0.97 1.26 -0.91
C PHE A 53 1.50 1.66 0.48
N MET A 54 0.98 2.72 1.07
CA MET A 54 1.37 3.17 2.41
C MET A 54 0.98 2.20 3.53
N TYR A 55 -0.09 1.42 3.40
CA TYR A 55 -0.42 0.43 4.43
C TYR A 55 0.31 -0.91 4.24
N THR A 56 0.76 -1.23 3.02
CA THR A 56 1.37 -2.52 2.70
C THR A 56 2.89 -2.50 2.72
N TRP A 57 3.51 -1.53 2.06
CA TRP A 57 4.94 -1.49 1.80
C TRP A 57 5.82 -1.26 3.03
N PRO A 58 5.43 -0.50 4.06
CA PRO A 58 6.19 -0.45 5.31
C PRO A 58 6.36 -1.84 5.94
N ILE A 59 5.29 -2.65 5.93
CA ILE A 59 5.36 -4.03 6.42
C ILE A 59 6.31 -4.84 5.53
N GLN A 60 6.13 -4.82 4.22
CA GLN A 60 6.98 -5.58 3.29
C GLN A 60 8.48 -5.22 3.43
N GLY A 61 8.79 -3.93 3.47
CA GLY A 61 10.18 -3.45 3.50
C GLY A 61 10.86 -3.60 4.86
N LEU A 62 10.13 -3.46 5.95
CA LEU A 62 10.70 -3.41 7.31
C LEU A 62 10.44 -4.69 8.12
N LEU A 63 9.67 -5.65 7.59
CA LEU A 63 9.35 -6.91 8.27
C LEU A 63 10.60 -7.69 8.70
N PRO A 64 11.63 -7.91 7.85
CA PRO A 64 12.83 -8.61 8.27
C PRO A 64 13.57 -7.88 9.40
N THR A 65 13.55 -6.55 9.40
CA THR A 65 14.16 -5.72 10.45
C THR A 65 13.39 -5.86 11.77
N TYR A 66 12.05 -5.85 11.70
CA TYR A 66 11.19 -6.07 12.86
C TYR A 66 11.43 -7.45 13.49
N LEU A 67 11.41 -8.52 12.68
CA LEU A 67 11.58 -9.89 13.17
C LEU A 67 12.96 -10.12 13.81
N ARG A 68 14.00 -9.52 13.26
CA ARG A 68 15.33 -9.51 13.89
C ARG A 68 15.34 -8.72 15.19
N GLY A 69 14.65 -7.58 15.21
CA GLY A 69 14.55 -6.73 16.41
C GLY A 69 13.84 -7.41 17.58
N VAL A 70 12.93 -8.36 17.34
CA VAL A 70 12.29 -9.20 18.37
C VAL A 70 13.06 -10.49 18.67
N GLY A 71 14.31 -10.62 18.21
CA GLY A 71 15.26 -11.69 18.59
C GLY A 71 15.22 -12.94 17.71
N MET A 72 14.61 -12.90 16.52
CA MET A 72 14.62 -14.05 15.61
C MET A 72 15.93 -14.14 14.82
N ASP A 73 16.49 -15.35 14.71
CA ASP A 73 17.64 -15.63 13.87
C ASP A 73 17.35 -15.41 12.40
N GLN A 74 18.36 -15.10 11.60
CA GLN A 74 18.23 -14.78 10.18
C GLN A 74 17.54 -15.90 9.38
N THR A 75 17.83 -17.18 9.70
CA THR A 75 17.20 -18.34 9.05
C THR A 75 15.70 -18.41 9.39
N VAL A 76 15.35 -18.18 10.66
CA VAL A 76 13.95 -18.12 11.12
C VAL A 76 13.22 -16.98 10.44
N VAL A 77 13.83 -15.79 10.36
CA VAL A 77 13.26 -14.63 9.65
C VAL A 77 12.98 -14.97 8.18
N ALA A 78 13.92 -15.58 7.48
CA ALA A 78 13.72 -15.97 6.08
C ALA A 78 12.55 -16.94 5.91
N ASN A 79 12.42 -17.93 6.79
CA ASN A 79 11.32 -18.90 6.77
C ASN A 79 9.96 -18.23 7.05
N VAL A 80 9.89 -17.37 8.08
CA VAL A 80 8.67 -16.63 8.45
C VAL A 80 8.22 -15.70 7.32
N VAL A 81 9.15 -14.96 6.71
CA VAL A 81 8.85 -14.06 5.57
C VAL A 81 8.38 -14.86 4.36
N SER A 82 9.03 -16.01 4.07
CA SER A 82 8.61 -16.89 2.96
C SER A 82 7.21 -17.45 3.21
N PHE A 83 6.91 -17.88 4.43
CA PHE A 83 5.59 -18.38 4.81
C PHE A 83 4.51 -17.28 4.72
N ALA A 84 4.82 -16.07 5.14
CA ALA A 84 3.95 -14.90 4.96
C ALA A 84 3.69 -14.62 3.46
N GLY A 85 4.70 -14.82 2.60
CA GLY A 85 4.56 -14.73 1.15
C GLY A 85 3.56 -15.73 0.56
N LEU A 86 3.48 -16.94 1.12
CA LEU A 86 2.43 -17.90 0.74
C LEU A 86 1.03 -17.40 1.12
N GLY A 87 0.90 -16.73 2.27
CA GLY A 87 -0.35 -16.06 2.65
C GLY A 87 -0.77 -15.02 1.62
N ASN A 88 0.17 -14.20 1.16
CA ASN A 88 -0.06 -13.22 0.11
C ASN A 88 -0.55 -13.88 -1.20
N ALA A 89 0.12 -14.93 -1.67
CA ALA A 89 -0.28 -15.67 -2.87
C ALA A 89 -1.69 -16.29 -2.73
N ALA A 90 -1.99 -16.93 -1.60
CA ALA A 90 -3.31 -17.44 -1.29
C ALA A 90 -4.37 -16.32 -1.29
N GLY A 91 -4.01 -15.17 -0.74
CA GLY A 91 -4.87 -13.98 -0.68
C GLY A 91 -5.25 -13.45 -2.05
N TYR A 92 -4.33 -13.41 -3.02
CA TYR A 92 -4.65 -13.00 -4.40
C TYR A 92 -5.67 -13.93 -5.06
N ILE A 93 -5.52 -15.24 -4.85
CA ILE A 93 -6.45 -16.25 -5.38
C ILE A 93 -7.84 -16.07 -4.74
N ILE A 94 -7.88 -16.02 -3.40
CA ILE A 94 -9.12 -15.85 -2.65
C ILE A 94 -9.81 -14.53 -3.01
N ALA A 95 -9.04 -13.43 -3.13
CA ALA A 95 -9.58 -12.12 -3.48
C ALA A 95 -10.26 -12.15 -4.86
N GLY A 96 -9.69 -12.84 -5.86
CA GLY A 96 -10.31 -13.01 -7.16
C GLY A 96 -11.70 -13.65 -7.05
N PHE A 97 -11.77 -14.85 -6.48
CA PHE A 97 -13.03 -15.59 -6.32
C PHE A 97 -14.04 -14.87 -5.42
N ALA A 98 -13.61 -14.38 -4.27
CA ALA A 98 -14.48 -13.71 -3.32
C ALA A 98 -14.95 -12.34 -3.84
N GLY A 99 -14.09 -11.62 -4.55
CA GLY A 99 -14.46 -10.37 -5.21
C GLY A 99 -15.53 -10.54 -6.29
N ASP A 100 -15.49 -11.64 -7.04
CA ASP A 100 -16.53 -11.98 -8.02
C ASP A 100 -17.82 -12.42 -7.36
N LYS A 101 -17.75 -13.24 -6.29
CA LYS A 101 -18.93 -13.80 -5.62
C LYS A 101 -19.66 -12.79 -4.71
N PHE A 102 -18.92 -12.03 -3.89
CA PHE A 102 -19.48 -11.12 -2.87
C PHE A 102 -19.49 -9.66 -3.29
N GLY A 103 -18.89 -9.37 -4.43
CA GLY A 103 -18.68 -8.01 -4.92
C GLY A 103 -17.35 -7.40 -4.43
N MET A 104 -16.59 -6.90 -5.37
CA MET A 104 -15.21 -6.43 -5.17
C MET A 104 -15.07 -5.44 -4.00
N ARG A 105 -15.92 -4.41 -3.91
CA ARG A 105 -15.84 -3.37 -2.88
C ARG A 105 -16.10 -3.93 -1.47
N ARG A 106 -17.12 -4.79 -1.35
CA ARG A 106 -17.47 -5.42 -0.08
C ARG A 106 -16.35 -6.34 0.40
N TRP A 107 -15.84 -7.18 -0.52
CA TRP A 107 -14.74 -8.07 -0.17
C TRP A 107 -13.48 -7.30 0.20
N TYR A 108 -13.17 -6.21 -0.51
CA TYR A 108 -12.03 -5.36 -0.19
C TYR A 108 -12.13 -4.80 1.24
N ALA A 109 -13.28 -4.24 1.60
CA ALA A 109 -13.50 -3.70 2.94
C ALA A 109 -13.44 -4.78 4.04
N VAL A 110 -14.09 -5.94 3.84
CA VAL A 110 -14.06 -7.06 4.79
C VAL A 110 -12.64 -7.59 4.97
N SER A 111 -11.92 -7.78 3.87
CA SER A 111 -10.54 -8.28 3.89
C SER A 111 -9.61 -7.34 4.67
N LEU A 112 -9.73 -6.02 4.44
CA LEU A 112 -8.97 -5.03 5.21
C LEU A 112 -9.34 -5.05 6.69
N LEU A 113 -10.61 -5.15 7.06
CA LEU A 113 -11.03 -5.27 8.45
C LEU A 113 -10.39 -6.48 9.13
N LEU A 114 -10.39 -7.64 8.47
CA LEU A 114 -9.75 -8.86 8.99
C LEU A 114 -8.24 -8.67 9.15
N SER A 115 -7.59 -8.06 8.17
CA SER A 115 -6.16 -7.74 8.24
C SER A 115 -5.85 -6.79 9.41
N GLN A 116 -6.65 -5.74 9.60
CA GLN A 116 -6.41 -4.76 10.67
C GLN A 116 -6.72 -5.31 12.06
N ALA A 117 -7.64 -6.26 12.19
CA ALA A 117 -7.84 -6.98 13.45
C ALA A 117 -6.60 -7.78 13.89
N ILE A 118 -5.76 -8.20 12.93
CA ILE A 118 -4.54 -8.98 13.18
C ILE A 118 -3.33 -8.07 13.41
N VAL A 119 -3.29 -6.87 12.81
CA VAL A 119 -2.07 -6.05 12.74
C VAL A 119 -1.52 -5.66 14.12
N PHE A 120 -2.38 -5.25 15.06
CA PHE A 120 -1.93 -4.90 16.41
C PHE A 120 -1.48 -6.12 17.21
N PRO A 121 -2.27 -7.21 17.33
CA PRO A 121 -1.79 -8.44 17.95
C PRO A 121 -0.46 -8.96 17.38
N LEU A 122 -0.28 -8.86 16.06
CA LEU A 122 0.95 -9.27 15.38
C LEU A 122 2.17 -8.46 15.84
N PHE A 123 2.08 -7.13 15.77
CA PHE A 123 3.22 -6.25 16.04
C PHE A 123 3.45 -5.95 17.54
N MET A 124 2.62 -6.51 18.42
CA MET A 124 2.83 -6.50 19.86
C MET A 124 3.53 -7.78 20.38
N GLN A 125 3.86 -8.75 19.51
CA GLN A 125 4.54 -9.97 19.91
C GLN A 125 6.03 -9.73 20.20
N ASP A 126 6.56 -10.46 21.18
CA ASP A 126 7.97 -10.42 21.60
C ASP A 126 8.88 -11.42 20.87
N GLY A 127 8.39 -12.09 19.84
CA GLY A 127 9.13 -13.05 19.03
C GLY A 127 9.32 -14.45 19.66
N LYS A 128 8.92 -14.68 20.91
CA LYS A 128 9.06 -15.99 21.58
C LYS A 128 8.29 -17.10 20.88
N TYR A 129 7.12 -16.79 20.35
CA TYR A 129 6.23 -17.77 19.71
C TYR A 129 6.29 -17.64 18.20
N VAL A 130 7.37 -18.12 17.60
CA VAL A 130 7.64 -18.02 16.15
C VAL A 130 6.46 -18.53 15.31
N ALA A 131 5.86 -19.67 15.68
CA ALA A 131 4.71 -20.22 14.95
C ALA A 131 3.48 -19.32 15.00
N LEU A 132 3.23 -18.65 16.13
CA LEU A 132 2.13 -17.67 16.27
C LEU A 132 2.38 -16.46 15.38
N VAL A 133 3.59 -15.89 15.43
CA VAL A 133 3.97 -14.75 14.59
C VAL A 133 3.87 -15.10 13.11
N ALA A 134 4.36 -16.27 12.70
CA ALA A 134 4.25 -16.74 11.32
C ALA A 134 2.79 -16.91 10.87
N GLY A 135 1.94 -17.50 11.72
CA GLY A 135 0.51 -17.65 11.44
C GLY A 135 -0.22 -16.31 11.34
N LEU A 136 0.04 -15.38 12.27
CA LEU A 136 -0.53 -14.04 12.22
C LEU A 136 -0.09 -13.28 10.96
N LEU A 137 1.19 -13.37 10.59
CA LEU A 137 1.73 -12.79 9.36
C LEU A 137 1.09 -13.40 8.12
N PHE A 138 0.94 -14.73 8.07
CA PHE A 138 0.28 -15.41 6.95
C PHE A 138 -1.12 -14.82 6.71
N PHE A 139 -1.96 -14.75 7.74
CA PHE A 139 -3.32 -14.22 7.60
C PHE A 139 -3.35 -12.71 7.36
N GLN A 140 -2.45 -11.96 8.00
CA GLN A 140 -2.32 -10.52 7.74
C GLN A 140 -1.96 -10.25 6.28
N GLN A 141 -1.01 -11.00 5.71
CA GLN A 141 -0.63 -10.88 4.30
C GLN A 141 -1.75 -11.37 3.36
N MET A 142 -2.43 -12.45 3.72
CA MET A 142 -3.55 -12.98 2.95
C MET A 142 -4.68 -11.97 2.80
N PHE A 143 -5.10 -11.33 3.89
CA PHE A 143 -6.20 -10.39 3.87
C PHE A 143 -5.76 -8.95 3.54
N GLY A 144 -4.58 -8.52 3.98
CA GLY A 144 -4.08 -7.16 3.75
C GLY A 144 -3.49 -6.99 2.36
N GLN A 145 -2.41 -7.71 2.07
CA GLN A 145 -1.71 -7.59 0.79
C GLN A 145 -2.48 -8.31 -0.33
N GLY A 146 -2.98 -9.52 -0.08
CA GLY A 146 -3.66 -10.33 -1.11
C GLY A 146 -4.88 -9.67 -1.72
N VAL A 147 -5.65 -8.88 -0.94
CA VAL A 147 -6.79 -8.14 -1.47
C VAL A 147 -6.42 -7.08 -2.50
N SER A 148 -5.17 -6.61 -2.49
CA SER A 148 -4.68 -5.61 -3.46
C SER A 148 -4.69 -6.12 -4.91
N GLY A 149 -4.80 -7.43 -5.13
CA GLY A 149 -5.05 -8.02 -6.46
C GLY A 149 -6.35 -7.53 -7.12
N LEU A 150 -7.31 -7.03 -6.35
CA LEU A 150 -8.54 -6.42 -6.88
C LEU A 150 -8.36 -4.95 -7.28
N LEU A 151 -7.27 -4.30 -6.86
CA LEU A 151 -7.05 -2.87 -7.08
C LEU A 151 -7.01 -2.50 -8.58
N PRO A 152 -6.29 -3.24 -9.45
CA PRO A 152 -6.30 -2.96 -10.88
C PRO A 152 -7.71 -3.07 -11.50
N LYS A 153 -8.52 -4.04 -11.08
CA LYS A 153 -9.91 -4.20 -11.52
C LYS A 153 -10.76 -3.01 -11.08
N TRP A 154 -10.60 -2.54 -9.85
CA TRP A 154 -11.29 -1.36 -9.33
C TRP A 154 -10.91 -0.10 -10.11
N VAL A 155 -9.62 0.18 -10.28
CA VAL A 155 -9.11 1.35 -11.00
C VAL A 155 -9.59 1.34 -12.45
N SER A 156 -9.46 0.20 -13.14
CA SER A 156 -9.85 0.10 -14.55
C SER A 156 -11.33 0.36 -14.80
N SER A 157 -12.18 0.17 -13.79
CA SER A 157 -13.63 0.41 -13.90
C SER A 157 -14.03 1.88 -14.06
N TYR A 158 -13.10 2.81 -13.80
CA TYR A 158 -13.33 4.25 -13.94
C TYR A 158 -12.99 4.79 -15.32
N PHE A 159 -12.25 4.02 -16.13
CA PHE A 159 -11.78 4.47 -17.45
C PHE A 159 -12.55 3.78 -18.58
N PRO A 160 -12.90 4.52 -19.66
CA PRO A 160 -13.45 3.93 -20.86
C PRO A 160 -12.46 2.92 -21.48
N VAL A 161 -12.96 2.00 -22.29
CA VAL A 161 -12.20 0.84 -22.80
C VAL A 161 -10.93 1.26 -23.53
N ASP A 162 -11.02 2.31 -24.36
CA ASP A 162 -9.92 2.85 -25.17
C ASP A 162 -8.79 3.49 -24.34
N LYS A 163 -9.12 4.04 -23.14
CA LYS A 163 -8.16 4.71 -22.24
C LYS A 163 -7.80 3.87 -21.00
N ARG A 164 -8.40 2.70 -20.84
CA ARG A 164 -8.32 1.90 -19.60
C ARG A 164 -6.90 1.50 -19.23
N ALA A 165 -6.12 1.01 -20.21
CA ALA A 165 -4.75 0.58 -19.95
C ALA A 165 -3.84 1.76 -19.56
N ALA A 166 -3.97 2.88 -20.27
CA ALA A 166 -3.19 4.09 -20.00
C ALA A 166 -3.58 4.73 -18.65
N GLY A 167 -4.88 4.85 -18.37
CA GLY A 167 -5.39 5.40 -17.10
C GLY A 167 -5.00 4.54 -15.90
N LEU A 168 -5.13 3.22 -16.01
CA LEU A 168 -4.68 2.28 -14.98
C LEU A 168 -3.17 2.42 -14.75
N GLY A 169 -2.37 2.35 -15.79
CA GLY A 169 -0.91 2.43 -15.69
C GLY A 169 -0.45 3.75 -15.08
N PHE A 170 -1.04 4.86 -15.50
CA PHE A 170 -0.70 6.18 -14.95
C PHE A 170 -1.06 6.30 -13.46
N CYS A 171 -2.33 6.05 -13.10
CA CYS A 171 -2.78 6.17 -11.72
C CYS A 171 -2.04 5.21 -10.78
N TYR A 172 -1.76 3.99 -11.25
CA TYR A 172 -1.07 2.99 -10.46
C TYR A 172 0.39 3.37 -10.19
N ASN A 173 1.13 3.82 -11.23
CA ASN A 173 2.53 4.21 -11.07
C ASN A 173 2.70 5.45 -10.19
N VAL A 174 1.79 6.43 -10.30
CA VAL A 174 1.81 7.59 -9.42
C VAL A 174 1.48 7.20 -7.98
N GLY A 175 0.43 6.41 -7.78
CA GLY A 175 0.07 5.92 -6.45
C GLY A 175 1.15 5.06 -5.81
N ALA A 176 1.91 4.29 -6.61
CA ALA A 176 3.01 3.45 -6.14
C ALA A 176 4.14 4.24 -5.44
N LEU A 177 4.20 5.57 -5.58
CA LEU A 177 5.08 6.41 -4.78
C LEU A 177 4.87 6.26 -3.27
N GLY A 178 3.67 5.86 -2.83
CA GLY A 178 3.41 5.47 -1.45
C GLY A 178 4.30 4.34 -0.96
N GLY A 179 4.72 3.43 -1.86
CA GLY A 179 5.66 2.36 -1.54
C GLY A 179 7.09 2.84 -1.24
N ALA A 180 7.50 3.97 -1.80
CA ALA A 180 8.78 4.59 -1.48
C ALA A 180 8.71 5.41 -0.18
N VAL A 181 7.60 6.13 0.03
CA VAL A 181 7.39 7.00 1.20
C VAL A 181 7.11 6.17 2.45
N GLY A 182 6.35 5.09 2.33
CA GLY A 182 5.87 4.28 3.44
C GLY A 182 6.98 3.75 4.37
N PRO A 183 8.00 3.03 3.87
CA PRO A 183 9.10 2.54 4.70
C PRO A 183 9.91 3.67 5.35
N VAL A 184 10.10 4.80 4.65
CA VAL A 184 10.80 5.97 5.20
C VAL A 184 10.01 6.56 6.37
N LEU A 185 8.71 6.73 6.22
CA LEU A 185 7.83 7.20 7.28
C LEU A 185 7.79 6.20 8.45
N GLY A 186 7.73 4.90 8.15
CA GLY A 186 7.80 3.84 9.15
C GLY A 186 9.09 3.91 9.98
N ALA A 187 10.24 4.08 9.34
CA ALA A 187 11.51 4.24 10.02
C ALA A 187 11.57 5.54 10.85
N ALA A 188 11.01 6.64 10.34
CA ALA A 188 10.96 7.91 11.07
C ALA A 188 10.10 7.83 12.35
N ILE A 189 8.94 7.15 12.29
CA ILE A 189 8.09 6.90 13.47
C ILE A 189 8.81 5.95 14.44
N ALA A 190 9.50 4.92 13.91
CA ALA A 190 10.25 3.97 14.73
C ALA A 190 11.43 4.59 15.48
N ALA A 191 11.92 5.75 15.05
CA ALA A 191 12.94 6.50 15.78
C ALA A 191 12.44 7.07 17.13
N GLN A 192 11.12 7.26 17.28
CA GLN A 192 10.50 7.77 18.51
C GLN A 192 9.69 6.71 19.27
N PHE A 193 9.23 5.67 18.57
CA PHE A 193 8.42 4.58 19.09
C PHE A 193 9.04 3.22 18.71
N SER A 194 8.40 2.12 19.07
CA SER A 194 8.85 0.80 18.57
C SER A 194 8.54 0.63 17.08
N LEU A 195 9.38 -0.15 16.38
CA LEU A 195 9.15 -0.46 14.96
C LEU A 195 7.80 -1.19 14.75
N GLY A 196 7.44 -2.09 15.67
CA GLY A 196 6.14 -2.77 15.61
C GLY A 196 4.97 -1.79 15.69
N PHE A 197 5.04 -0.81 16.61
CA PHE A 197 4.00 0.23 16.70
C PHE A 197 3.93 1.07 15.42
N ALA A 198 5.08 1.46 14.86
CA ALA A 198 5.13 2.23 13.62
C ALA A 198 4.46 1.49 12.46
N LEU A 199 4.75 0.19 12.30
CA LEU A 199 4.14 -0.66 11.27
C LEU A 199 2.63 -0.82 11.49
N ALA A 200 2.20 -1.03 12.74
CA ALA A 200 0.79 -1.18 13.06
C ALA A 200 -0.02 0.09 12.78
N ILE A 201 0.45 1.26 13.24
CA ILE A 201 -0.29 2.52 13.08
C ILE A 201 -0.35 2.99 11.63
N LEU A 202 0.73 2.81 10.85
CA LEU A 202 0.73 3.12 9.42
C LEU A 202 -0.22 2.21 8.66
N SER A 203 -0.14 0.89 8.93
CA SER A 203 -1.05 -0.07 8.29
C SER A 203 -2.50 0.27 8.61
N PHE A 204 -2.84 0.47 9.88
CA PHE A 204 -4.21 0.76 10.31
C PHE A 204 -4.75 2.07 9.71
N GLY A 205 -3.98 3.16 9.82
CA GLY A 205 -4.41 4.47 9.35
C GLY A 205 -4.68 4.51 7.85
N PHE A 206 -3.73 4.02 7.04
CA PHE A 206 -3.88 4.03 5.59
C PHE A 206 -4.85 2.97 5.07
N ALA A 207 -4.96 1.81 5.72
CA ALA A 207 -5.99 0.83 5.39
C ALA A 207 -7.40 1.38 5.65
N ALA A 208 -7.61 2.17 6.70
CA ALA A 208 -8.88 2.84 6.95
C ALA A 208 -9.24 3.83 5.82
N VAL A 209 -8.27 4.61 5.34
CA VAL A 209 -8.46 5.50 4.18
C VAL A 209 -8.86 4.70 2.94
N VAL A 210 -8.15 3.61 2.63
CA VAL A 210 -8.46 2.75 1.48
C VAL A 210 -9.82 2.09 1.62
N MET A 211 -10.16 1.60 2.81
CA MET A 211 -11.45 0.96 3.09
C MET A 211 -12.61 1.94 2.86
N VAL A 212 -12.50 3.18 3.32
CA VAL A 212 -13.51 4.22 3.09
C VAL A 212 -13.57 4.57 1.59
N SER A 213 -12.43 4.82 0.96
CA SER A 213 -12.38 5.22 -0.46
C SER A 213 -12.98 4.16 -1.39
N ILE A 214 -12.61 2.89 -1.25
CA ILE A 214 -13.11 1.80 -2.08
C ILE A 214 -14.51 1.36 -1.64
N GLY A 215 -14.75 1.21 -0.34
CA GLY A 215 -16.01 0.76 0.22
C GLY A 215 -17.17 1.71 -0.10
N ALA A 216 -17.01 3.00 0.19
CA ALA A 216 -17.97 4.05 -0.13
C ALA A 216 -17.93 4.48 -1.61
N ASN A 217 -16.95 3.98 -2.39
CA ASN A 217 -16.78 4.36 -3.79
C ASN A 217 -16.59 5.87 -4.00
N VAL A 218 -15.79 6.48 -3.13
CA VAL A 218 -15.58 7.93 -3.09
C VAL A 218 -15.30 8.56 -4.47
N PRO A 219 -14.46 7.98 -5.36
CA PRO A 219 -14.23 8.59 -6.67
C PRO A 219 -15.47 8.71 -7.56
N ARG A 220 -16.56 7.99 -7.28
CA ARG A 220 -17.82 8.15 -8.02
C ARG A 220 -18.77 9.18 -7.40
N LEU A 221 -18.46 9.64 -6.21
CA LEU A 221 -19.23 10.68 -5.53
C LEU A 221 -18.75 12.09 -5.89
N LEU A 222 -17.54 12.18 -6.46
CA LEU A 222 -16.91 13.40 -6.97
C LEU A 222 -17.22 13.62 -8.44
#